data_8ef1f434e2fc68828c83bca230d9c6ac
#
_entry.id   8ef1f434e2fc68828c83bca230d9c6ac
#
_cell.length_a   1.000
_cell.length_b   1.000
_cell.length_c   1.000
_cell.angle_alpha   90.00
_cell.angle_beta   90.00
_cell.angle_gamma   90.00
#
_symmetry.space_group_name_H-M   'P 1'
#
loop_
_entity.id
_entity.type
_entity.pdbx_description
1 polymer ?
#
loop_
_entity_poly.entity_id
_entity_poly.type
_entity_poly.pdbx_seq_one_letter_code
_entity_poly.pdbx_strand_id
1 'polypeptide(L)'
;MGIFSFIHYWRYPLLLPHLLIYSTLPQEIKEYIDSDVEEMNNRMNYNRGLLYYLSFHQPYRNLFYYRIGGKRARFLKIYMKEYPLFIISPALKHWGKYAFVLNHPYGTIINAKSIGDNFTICQLTTLGNKMHGQNDKIPVIGNNVSLGANVNILGGGGFVG
;
A
#
# COMPACT_ATOMS: atom_id res chain seq x y z
N MET A 1 22.70 23.56 1.24
CA MET A 1 21.57 23.01 2.00
C MET A 1 20.37 23.89 1.68
N GLY A 2 19.52 23.47 0.73
CA GLY A 2 18.54 24.36 0.10
C GLY A 2 17.24 24.48 0.91
N ILE A 3 16.47 25.53 0.63
CA ILE A 3 15.13 25.82 1.18
C ILE A 3 14.19 24.59 1.13
N PHE A 4 14.35 23.72 0.14
CA PHE A 4 13.61 22.45 0.03
C PHE A 4 13.82 21.50 1.21
N SER A 5 14.99 21.52 1.86
CA SER A 5 15.26 20.69 3.04
C SER A 5 14.41 21.14 4.25
N PHE A 6 14.19 22.43 4.41
CA PHE A 6 13.46 23.00 5.55
C PHE A 6 11.96 22.69 5.52
N ILE A 7 11.34 22.71 4.33
CA ILE A 7 9.91 22.41 4.16
C ILE A 7 9.59 20.94 4.54
N HIS A 8 10.58 20.06 4.50
CA HIS A 8 10.38 18.65 4.82
C HIS A 8 10.35 18.39 6.33
N TYR A 9 11.09 19.14 7.14
CA TYR A 9 11.14 18.98 8.60
C TYR A 9 9.79 19.26 9.29
N TRP A 10 8.95 20.13 8.73
CA TRP A 10 7.63 20.45 9.26
C TRP A 10 6.64 19.26 9.24
N ARG A 11 6.92 18.24 8.45
CA ARG A 11 6.09 17.03 8.39
C ARG A 11 6.41 16.03 9.50
N TYR A 12 7.61 16.06 10.06
CA TYR A 12 8.00 15.10 11.09
C TYR A 12 7.11 15.12 12.33
N PRO A 13 6.67 16.26 12.89
CA PRO A 13 5.72 16.26 14.00
C PRO A 13 4.40 15.53 13.67
N LEU A 14 3.93 15.63 12.42
CA LEU A 14 2.72 14.94 11.96
C LEU A 14 2.91 13.42 11.84
N LEU A 15 4.16 12.95 11.82
CA LEU A 15 4.51 11.54 11.76
C LEU A 15 4.72 10.89 13.13
N LEU A 16 4.84 11.68 14.20
CA LEU A 16 4.99 11.13 15.55
C LEU A 16 3.87 10.14 15.90
N PRO A 17 2.59 10.42 15.63
CA PRO A 17 1.53 9.44 15.88
C PRO A 17 1.70 8.14 15.09
N HIS A 18 2.26 8.21 13.87
CA HIS A 18 2.53 7.03 13.05
C HIS A 18 3.61 6.16 13.67
N LEU A 19 4.69 6.77 14.18
CA LEU A 19 5.76 6.05 14.87
C LEU A 19 5.28 5.43 16.18
N LEU A 20 4.49 6.16 16.95
CA LEU A 20 3.92 5.64 18.20
C LEU A 20 3.03 4.42 17.91
N ILE A 21 2.16 4.50 16.91
CA ILE A 21 1.35 3.35 16.53
C ILE A 21 2.23 2.21 16.02
N TYR A 22 3.20 2.48 15.13
CA TYR A 22 4.13 1.45 14.64
C TYR A 22 4.86 0.75 15.80
N SER A 23 5.34 1.48 16.81
CA SER A 23 6.06 0.88 17.95
C SER A 23 5.22 -0.11 18.74
N THR A 24 3.89 0.09 18.79
CA THR A 24 2.93 -0.75 19.52
C THR A 24 2.34 -1.90 18.70
N LEU A 25 2.69 -2.01 17.41
CA LEU A 25 2.18 -3.08 16.56
C LEU A 25 2.73 -4.45 16.96
N PRO A 26 1.96 -5.53 16.75
CA PRO A 26 2.48 -6.89 16.79
C PRO A 26 3.66 -7.07 15.84
N GLN A 27 4.61 -7.92 16.22
CA GLN A 27 5.82 -8.17 15.44
C GLN A 27 5.52 -8.62 14.00
N GLU A 28 4.52 -9.46 13.82
CA GLU A 28 4.07 -9.93 12.51
C GLU A 28 3.71 -8.76 11.57
N ILE A 29 2.94 -7.76 12.07
CA ILE A 29 2.57 -6.59 11.25
C ILE A 29 3.78 -5.72 10.95
N LYS A 30 4.71 -5.56 11.89
CA LYS A 30 5.98 -4.84 11.65
C LYS A 30 6.77 -5.49 10.53
N GLU A 31 6.88 -6.82 10.51
CA GLU A 31 7.58 -7.55 9.45
C GLU A 31 6.99 -7.29 8.06
N TYR A 32 5.66 -7.20 7.92
CA TYR A 32 5.04 -6.80 6.65
C TYR A 32 5.43 -5.38 6.24
N ILE A 33 5.37 -4.43 7.18
CA ILE A 33 5.71 -3.02 6.91
C ILE A 33 7.19 -2.90 6.55
N ASP A 34 8.07 -3.59 7.27
CA ASP A 34 9.51 -3.54 7.07
C ASP A 34 9.91 -4.18 5.74
N SER A 35 9.26 -5.30 5.36
CA SER A 35 9.46 -5.92 4.04
C SER A 35 9.01 -5.02 2.89
N ASP A 36 7.93 -4.26 3.07
CA ASP A 36 7.48 -3.29 2.07
C ASP A 36 8.47 -2.12 1.93
N VAL A 37 9.08 -1.66 3.05
CA VAL A 37 10.16 -0.65 3.03
C VAL A 37 11.40 -1.19 2.32
N GLU A 38 11.77 -2.43 2.59
CA GLU A 38 12.89 -3.12 1.94
C GLU A 38 12.69 -3.20 0.44
N GLU A 39 11.51 -3.63 -0.01
CA GLU A 39 11.19 -3.73 -1.43
C GLU A 39 11.20 -2.36 -2.12
N MET A 40 10.68 -1.32 -1.45
CA MET A 40 10.76 0.05 -1.96
C MET A 40 12.22 0.50 -2.13
N ASN A 41 13.10 0.19 -1.17
CA ASN A 41 14.52 0.50 -1.25
C ASN A 41 15.20 -0.23 -2.42
N ASN A 42 14.93 -1.53 -2.56
CA ASN A 42 15.51 -2.36 -3.61
C ASN A 42 15.12 -1.84 -5.00
N ARG A 43 13.84 -1.58 -5.23
CA ARG A 43 13.32 -1.13 -6.53
C ARG A 43 13.73 0.30 -6.89
N MET A 44 13.86 1.16 -5.92
CA MET A 44 14.19 2.58 -6.14
C MET A 44 15.70 2.87 -6.00
N ASN A 45 16.49 1.85 -5.67
CA ASN A 45 17.91 1.99 -5.33
C ASN A 45 18.15 3.06 -4.24
N TYR A 46 17.33 3.00 -3.18
CA TYR A 46 17.40 3.89 -2.03
C TYR A 46 17.84 3.13 -0.79
N ASN A 47 18.25 3.88 0.22
CA ASN A 47 18.45 3.39 1.59
C ASN A 47 17.71 4.34 2.54
N ARG A 48 16.40 4.17 2.63
CA ARG A 48 15.49 5.04 3.37
C ARG A 48 14.67 4.24 4.37
N GLY A 49 14.39 4.84 5.52
CA GLY A 49 13.52 4.24 6.53
C GLY A 49 12.05 4.56 6.33
N LEU A 50 11.19 3.92 7.15
CA LEU A 50 9.74 4.07 7.15
C LEU A 50 9.27 5.54 7.12
N LEU A 51 9.89 6.41 7.93
CA LEU A 51 9.53 7.84 7.99
C LEU A 51 9.64 8.54 6.64
N TYR A 52 10.66 8.22 5.87
CA TYR A 52 10.84 8.79 4.54
C TYR A 52 9.66 8.44 3.64
N TYR A 53 9.28 7.17 3.57
CA TYR A 53 8.19 6.71 2.73
C TYR A 53 6.84 7.27 3.20
N LEU A 54 6.58 7.33 4.49
CA LEU A 54 5.38 7.98 5.03
C LEU A 54 5.31 9.47 4.70
N SER A 55 6.47 10.16 4.64
CA SER A 55 6.54 11.59 4.34
C SER A 55 6.31 11.90 2.87
N PHE A 56 6.99 11.15 1.98
CA PHE A 56 7.19 11.55 0.58
C PHE A 56 6.44 10.67 -0.41
N HIS A 57 6.10 9.44 -0.04
CA HIS A 57 5.39 8.50 -0.91
C HIS A 57 3.95 8.30 -0.44
N GLN A 58 3.04 9.16 -0.96
CA GLN A 58 1.61 9.06 -0.60
C GLN A 58 1.02 7.66 -0.87
N PRO A 59 1.33 7.00 -2.01
CA PRO A 59 0.83 5.64 -2.24
C PRO A 59 1.31 4.63 -1.20
N TYR A 60 2.55 4.74 -0.73
CA TYR A 60 3.05 3.90 0.35
C TYR A 60 2.25 4.10 1.66
N ARG A 61 1.77 5.32 1.93
CA ARG A 61 0.89 5.55 3.10
C ARG A 61 -0.41 4.75 3.02
N ASN A 62 -1.00 4.59 1.83
CA ASN A 62 -2.19 3.77 1.67
C ASN A 62 -1.90 2.31 2.02
N LEU A 63 -0.75 1.79 1.58
CA LEU A 63 -0.29 0.45 1.94
C LEU A 63 -0.05 0.32 3.45
N PHE A 64 0.65 1.27 4.05
CA PHE A 64 0.86 1.31 5.49
C PHE A 64 -0.47 1.33 6.26
N TYR A 65 -1.44 2.17 5.85
CA TYR A 65 -2.77 2.22 6.47
C TYR A 65 -3.55 0.91 6.31
N TYR A 66 -3.38 0.24 5.19
CA TYR A 66 -3.92 -1.10 5.01
C TYR A 66 -3.29 -2.08 6.01
N ARG A 67 -1.96 -2.10 6.17
CA ARG A 67 -1.24 -2.99 7.11
C ARG A 67 -1.68 -2.83 8.56
N ILE A 68 -1.81 -1.60 9.03
CA ILE A 68 -2.20 -1.34 10.43
C ILE A 68 -3.71 -1.46 10.67
N GLY A 69 -4.52 -1.33 9.62
CA GLY A 69 -5.97 -1.58 9.60
C GLY A 69 -6.84 -0.64 10.45
N GLY A 70 -8.13 -0.72 10.21
CA GLY A 70 -9.23 -0.30 11.06
C GLY A 70 -9.16 1.09 11.70
N LYS A 71 -9.35 1.14 13.02
CA LYS A 71 -9.42 2.39 13.80
C LYS A 71 -8.08 3.14 13.81
N ARG A 72 -6.95 2.42 13.83
CA ARG A 72 -5.60 3.01 13.82
C ARG A 72 -5.35 3.81 12.54
N ALA A 73 -5.63 3.21 11.39
CA ALA A 73 -5.50 3.87 10.09
C ALA A 73 -6.39 5.11 10.01
N ARG A 74 -7.65 5.01 10.44
CA ARG A 74 -8.60 6.14 10.43
C ARG A 74 -8.10 7.31 11.28
N PHE A 75 -7.53 7.05 12.44
CA PHE A 75 -6.94 8.06 13.30
C PHE A 75 -5.74 8.74 12.63
N LEU A 76 -4.82 7.98 12.04
CA LEU A 76 -3.62 8.53 11.42
C LEU A 76 -3.90 9.36 10.16
N LYS A 77 -4.98 9.06 9.42
CA LYS A 77 -5.41 9.83 8.25
C LYS A 77 -5.77 11.29 8.56
N ILE A 78 -6.02 11.63 9.83
CA ILE A 78 -6.23 13.00 10.30
C ILE A 78 -4.93 13.82 10.17
N TYR A 79 -3.79 13.18 10.45
CA TYR A 79 -2.47 13.82 10.42
C TYR A 79 -1.87 13.82 9.01
N MET A 80 -1.94 12.68 8.33
CA MET A 80 -1.38 12.52 6.99
C MET A 80 -2.38 11.78 6.09
N LYS A 81 -2.95 12.52 5.13
CA LYS A 81 -3.96 11.97 4.22
C LYS A 81 -3.40 10.86 3.33
N GLU A 82 -4.25 9.91 3.01
CA GLU A 82 -3.98 8.91 1.97
C GLU A 82 -3.96 9.54 0.57
N TYR A 83 -3.40 8.81 -0.38
CA TYR A 83 -3.47 9.16 -1.79
C TYR A 83 -4.86 8.79 -2.34
N PRO A 84 -5.67 9.79 -2.77
CA PRO A 84 -7.10 9.55 -3.03
C PRO A 84 -7.39 8.68 -4.25
N LEU A 85 -6.46 8.62 -5.20
CA LEU A 85 -6.63 7.89 -6.47
C LEU A 85 -6.02 6.49 -6.45
N PHE A 86 -5.65 5.99 -5.28
CA PHE A 86 -5.20 4.62 -5.06
C PHE A 86 -6.07 3.99 -3.98
N ILE A 87 -6.94 3.07 -4.37
CA ILE A 87 -7.95 2.48 -3.50
C ILE A 87 -7.60 1.03 -3.19
N ILE A 88 -7.41 0.73 -1.92
CA ILE A 88 -7.28 -0.63 -1.41
C ILE A 88 -8.59 -0.98 -0.72
N SER A 89 -9.30 -1.98 -1.26
CA SER A 89 -10.60 -2.41 -0.75
C SER A 89 -10.48 -2.98 0.67
N PRO A 90 -11.41 -2.63 1.58
CA PRO A 90 -11.49 -3.28 2.89
C PRO A 90 -11.79 -4.78 2.82
N ALA A 91 -12.27 -5.27 1.68
CA ALA A 91 -12.52 -6.69 1.43
C ALA A 91 -11.23 -7.50 1.24
N LEU A 92 -10.11 -6.86 0.92
CA LEU A 92 -8.81 -7.51 0.83
C LEU A 92 -8.36 -7.94 2.23
N LYS A 93 -8.38 -9.26 2.47
CA LYS A 93 -8.08 -9.83 3.81
C LYS A 93 -6.61 -10.12 4.02
N HIS A 94 -5.89 -10.41 2.95
CA HIS A 94 -4.48 -10.77 2.99
C HIS A 94 -3.74 -10.16 1.81
N TRP A 95 -2.62 -9.51 2.09
CA TRP A 95 -1.63 -9.06 1.13
C TRP A 95 -0.26 -9.42 1.67
N GLY A 96 0.46 -10.26 0.96
CA GLY A 96 1.75 -10.79 1.34
C GLY A 96 2.85 -9.74 1.56
N LYS A 97 4.06 -10.19 1.83
CA LYS A 97 5.26 -9.37 2.06
C LYS A 97 5.80 -8.82 0.74
N TYR A 98 6.69 -7.82 0.83
CA TYR A 98 7.41 -7.22 -0.31
C TYR A 98 6.47 -6.63 -1.35
N ALA A 99 5.44 -5.92 -0.89
CA ALA A 99 4.53 -5.22 -1.78
C ALA A 99 5.19 -3.96 -2.36
N PHE A 100 5.14 -3.81 -3.68
CA PHE A 100 5.64 -2.63 -4.36
C PHE A 100 4.52 -1.87 -5.06
N VAL A 101 4.28 -0.66 -4.59
CA VAL A 101 3.33 0.26 -5.20
C VAL A 101 4.11 1.36 -5.90
N LEU A 102 4.00 1.40 -7.22
CA LEU A 102 4.70 2.41 -8.04
C LEU A 102 4.37 3.84 -7.60
N ASN A 103 5.27 4.77 -7.91
CA ASN A 103 5.20 6.18 -7.48
C ASN A 103 3.91 6.90 -7.88
N HIS A 104 3.22 6.43 -8.91
CA HIS A 104 2.04 7.06 -9.46
C HIS A 104 0.89 6.07 -9.71
N PRO A 105 0.38 5.36 -8.69
CA PRO A 105 -0.69 4.37 -8.87
C PRO A 105 -2.07 5.03 -8.97
N TYR A 106 -2.19 6.19 -9.60
CA TYR A 106 -3.46 6.87 -9.70
C TYR A 106 -4.43 6.07 -10.57
N GLY A 107 -5.72 6.14 -10.23
CA GLY A 107 -6.75 5.37 -10.92
C GLY A 107 -6.63 3.87 -10.67
N THR A 108 -5.90 3.45 -9.63
CA THR A 108 -5.69 2.05 -9.31
C THR A 108 -6.61 1.59 -8.21
N ILE A 109 -7.30 0.48 -8.44
CA ILE A 109 -8.25 -0.13 -7.49
C ILE A 109 -7.83 -1.57 -7.23
N ILE A 110 -7.60 -1.88 -5.96
CA ILE A 110 -7.27 -3.22 -5.50
C ILE A 110 -8.46 -3.78 -4.72
N ASN A 111 -9.25 -4.62 -5.36
CA ASN A 111 -10.32 -5.39 -4.74
C ASN A 111 -10.12 -6.88 -5.08
N ALA A 112 -9.27 -7.53 -4.31
CA ALA A 112 -8.94 -8.95 -4.43
C ALA A 112 -9.32 -9.68 -3.13
N LYS A 113 -9.49 -11.00 -3.20
CA LYS A 113 -9.71 -11.84 -2.02
C LYS A 113 -8.43 -11.97 -1.20
N SER A 114 -7.32 -12.20 -1.88
CA SER A 114 -5.97 -12.24 -1.32
C SER A 114 -4.92 -11.93 -2.40
N ILE A 115 -3.78 -11.45 -1.95
CA ILE A 115 -2.60 -11.18 -2.77
C ILE A 115 -1.41 -11.83 -2.06
N GLY A 116 -0.59 -12.55 -2.81
CA GLY A 116 0.62 -13.20 -2.31
C GLY A 116 1.80 -12.24 -2.13
N ASP A 117 2.98 -12.82 -1.91
CA ASP A 117 4.24 -12.08 -1.73
C ASP A 117 4.79 -11.53 -3.06
N ASN A 118 5.63 -10.50 -2.99
CA ASN A 118 6.29 -9.87 -4.14
C ASN A 118 5.31 -9.35 -5.20
N PHE A 119 4.23 -8.73 -4.77
CA PHE A 119 3.24 -8.16 -5.68
C PHE A 119 3.60 -6.74 -6.08
N THR A 120 3.62 -6.50 -7.38
CA THR A 120 3.85 -5.17 -7.97
C THR A 120 2.63 -4.74 -8.76
N ILE A 121 2.24 -3.45 -8.61
CA ILE A 121 1.11 -2.88 -9.34
C ILE A 121 1.43 -1.48 -9.86
N CYS A 122 1.04 -1.24 -11.12
CA CYS A 122 1.17 0.05 -11.79
C CYS A 122 -0.17 0.82 -11.80
N GLN A 123 -0.12 2.04 -12.35
CA GLN A 123 -1.27 2.95 -12.46
C GLN A 123 -2.38 2.39 -13.38
N LEU A 124 -3.60 2.93 -13.20
CA LEU A 124 -4.79 2.61 -14.00
C LEU A 124 -5.17 1.12 -13.99
N THR A 125 -4.70 0.39 -13.00
CA THR A 125 -4.95 -1.06 -12.90
C THR A 125 -6.11 -1.33 -11.96
N THR A 126 -7.03 -2.20 -12.38
CA THR A 126 -8.20 -2.56 -11.60
C THR A 126 -8.23 -4.07 -11.33
N LEU A 127 -8.25 -4.42 -10.06
CA LEU A 127 -8.62 -5.75 -9.59
C LEU A 127 -10.02 -5.66 -8.98
N GLY A 128 -10.95 -6.51 -9.39
CA GLY A 128 -12.29 -6.42 -8.83
C GLY A 128 -13.28 -7.46 -9.32
N ASN A 129 -14.53 -7.31 -8.91
CA ASN A 129 -15.64 -8.09 -9.37
C ASN A 129 -16.10 -7.63 -10.76
N LYS A 130 -16.61 -8.57 -11.56
CA LYS A 130 -17.12 -8.29 -12.90
C LYS A 130 -18.46 -7.54 -12.87
N MET A 131 -19.29 -7.80 -11.87
CA MET A 131 -20.62 -7.21 -11.74
C MET A 131 -20.84 -6.70 -10.33
N HIS A 132 -21.57 -5.60 -10.20
CA HIS A 132 -21.94 -5.05 -8.90
C HIS A 132 -22.71 -6.10 -8.07
N GLY A 133 -22.36 -6.20 -6.78
CA GLY A 133 -23.00 -7.15 -5.85
C GLY A 133 -22.42 -8.58 -5.84
N GLN A 134 -21.51 -8.92 -6.76
CA GLN A 134 -20.81 -10.22 -6.75
C GLN A 134 -19.51 -10.16 -5.95
N ASN A 135 -19.60 -9.86 -4.66
CA ASN A 135 -18.44 -9.69 -3.79
C ASN A 135 -17.71 -11.02 -3.48
N ASP A 136 -18.29 -12.15 -3.80
CA ASP A 136 -17.69 -13.49 -3.73
C ASP A 136 -16.80 -13.80 -4.95
N LYS A 137 -17.00 -13.08 -6.04
CA LYS A 137 -16.31 -13.27 -7.32
C LYS A 137 -15.24 -12.20 -7.56
N ILE A 138 -14.29 -12.14 -6.64
CA ILE A 138 -13.11 -11.28 -6.74
C ILE A 138 -11.84 -12.12 -6.93
N PRO A 139 -10.81 -11.59 -7.63
CA PRO A 139 -9.62 -12.37 -7.97
C PRO A 139 -8.80 -12.78 -6.74
N VAL A 140 -8.07 -13.88 -6.90
CA VAL A 140 -6.99 -14.32 -6.03
C VAL A 140 -5.69 -14.15 -6.79
N ILE A 141 -4.75 -13.42 -6.21
CA ILE A 141 -3.44 -13.15 -6.81
C ILE A 141 -2.39 -13.96 -6.06
N GLY A 142 -1.55 -14.69 -6.79
CA GLY A 142 -0.47 -15.50 -6.24
C GLY A 142 0.77 -14.68 -5.85
N ASN A 143 1.88 -15.40 -5.66
CA ASN A 143 3.18 -14.79 -5.39
C ASN A 143 3.87 -14.35 -6.68
N ASN A 144 4.78 -13.37 -6.57
CA ASN A 144 5.65 -12.91 -7.66
C ASN A 144 4.87 -12.37 -8.88
N VAL A 145 3.69 -11.80 -8.65
CA VAL A 145 2.86 -11.22 -9.71
C VAL A 145 3.17 -9.75 -9.89
N SER A 146 3.43 -9.36 -11.13
CA SER A 146 3.63 -7.96 -11.51
C SER A 146 2.58 -7.55 -12.54
N LEU A 147 1.77 -6.56 -12.20
CA LEU A 147 0.75 -6.00 -13.07
C LEU A 147 1.21 -4.66 -13.64
N GLY A 148 1.33 -4.62 -14.96
CA GLY A 148 1.66 -3.40 -15.70
C GLY A 148 0.54 -2.35 -15.63
N ALA A 149 0.77 -1.23 -16.31
CA ALA A 149 -0.22 -0.17 -16.37
C ALA A 149 -1.47 -0.61 -17.18
N ASN A 150 -2.63 -0.09 -16.78
CA ASN A 150 -3.91 -0.31 -17.47
C ASN A 150 -4.35 -1.79 -17.57
N VAL A 151 -3.99 -2.60 -16.59
CA VAL A 151 -4.42 -4.00 -16.50
C VAL A 151 -5.75 -4.07 -15.75
N ASN A 152 -6.72 -4.81 -16.30
CA ASN A 152 -7.99 -5.04 -15.66
C ASN A 152 -8.21 -6.55 -15.44
N ILE A 153 -8.28 -6.97 -14.18
CA ILE A 153 -8.58 -8.35 -13.78
C ILE A 153 -9.92 -8.32 -13.05
N LEU A 154 -10.97 -8.70 -13.77
CA LEU A 154 -12.33 -8.62 -13.28
C LEU A 154 -12.96 -10.01 -13.22
N GLY A 155 -13.58 -10.33 -12.10
CA GLY A 155 -14.33 -11.57 -11.89
C GLY A 155 -13.65 -12.55 -10.96
N GLY A 156 -14.42 -13.48 -10.44
CA GLY A 156 -13.98 -14.50 -9.49
C GLY A 156 -13.88 -15.88 -10.11
N GLY A 157 -13.05 -16.71 -9.47
CA GLY A 157 -12.73 -18.06 -9.92
C GLY A 157 -11.45 -18.14 -10.72
N GLY A 158 -10.78 -17.02 -11.00
CA GLY A 158 -9.44 -16.96 -11.58
C GLY A 158 -8.35 -16.82 -10.54
N PHE A 159 -7.33 -17.67 -10.63
CA PHE A 159 -6.06 -17.52 -9.96
C PHE A 159 -5.08 -16.90 -10.97
N VAL A 160 -4.35 -15.87 -10.53
CA VAL A 160 -3.30 -15.22 -11.31
C VAL A 160 -1.99 -15.38 -10.55
N GLY A 161 -1.06 -16.10 -11.13
CA GLY A 161 0.27 -16.35 -10.56
C GLY A 161 0.82 -17.69 -10.95
#